data_8c4a346a2e309d3733da0ee4865280fe
#
_entry.id   8c4a346a2e309d3733da0ee4865280fe
#
_cell.length_a   1.000
_cell.length_b   1.000
_cell.length_c   1.000
_cell.angle_alpha   90.00
_cell.angle_beta   90.00
_cell.angle_gamma   90.00
#
_symmetry.space_group_name_H-M   'P 1'
#
loop_
_entity.id
_entity.type
_entity.pdbx_description
1 polymer ?
#
loop_
_entity_poly.entity_id
_entity_poly.type
_entity_poly.pdbx_seq_one_letter_code
_entity_poly.pdbx_strand_id
1 'polypeptide(L)'
;LKAQGINVKFAILDAGYYTEDNIRELFENKISFITRLKSNLVVYKDLVREHLGSLESKENLVEYNGRYVYLKCVPIKLNDYSAYAYVGLDIERKSSESRKTFQRAKDKKMDTSQVFDTIASQGVFIIVSSRRIAAAKLLPLYYTRQQIEQIFDIGKNYADLLPLRVQTEETFRGHLLLTFIATVVLKHLQDALLKTAFNPISVFLNLRNQKCKVFADKIVTHEPFKKANDIYKLFKIKWPVVIPSKQ
;
A
#
# COMPACT_ATOMS: atom_id res chain seq x y z
N LEU A 1 -17.19 5.28 12.61
CA LEU A 1 -17.39 3.86 12.27
C LEU A 1 -18.27 3.14 13.28
N LYS A 2 -18.03 3.26 14.60
CA LYS A 2 -18.93 2.66 15.62
C LYS A 2 -20.35 3.20 15.55
N ALA A 3 -20.52 4.50 15.36
CA ALA A 3 -21.83 5.12 15.17
C ALA A 3 -22.60 4.63 13.93
N GLN A 4 -21.89 3.98 13.01
CA GLN A 4 -22.42 3.35 11.79
C GLN A 4 -22.55 1.82 11.93
N GLY A 5 -22.42 1.27 13.14
CA GLY A 5 -22.52 -0.18 13.38
C GLY A 5 -21.31 -1.00 12.99
N ILE A 6 -20.20 -0.36 12.59
CA ILE A 6 -18.96 -1.06 12.21
C ILE A 6 -18.11 -1.34 13.45
N ASN A 7 -17.96 -2.62 13.79
CA ASN A 7 -17.14 -3.06 14.92
C ASN A 7 -15.66 -3.18 14.53
N VAL A 8 -14.91 -2.12 14.74
CA VAL A 8 -13.45 -2.10 14.47
C VAL A 8 -12.72 -2.69 15.66
N LYS A 9 -11.98 -3.79 15.44
CA LYS A 9 -11.13 -4.43 16.46
C LYS A 9 -9.64 -4.11 16.28
N PHE A 10 -9.24 -3.73 15.08
CA PHE A 10 -7.85 -3.47 14.72
C PHE A 10 -7.76 -2.37 13.66
N ALA A 11 -6.83 -1.44 13.82
CA ALA A 11 -6.60 -0.34 12.91
C ALA A 11 -5.12 -0.25 12.48
N ILE A 12 -4.88 -0.03 11.20
CA ILE A 12 -3.56 0.31 10.67
C ILE A 12 -3.63 1.76 10.22
N LEU A 13 -2.83 2.61 10.87
CA LEU A 13 -2.90 4.04 10.70
C LEU A 13 -1.65 4.58 10.03
N ASP A 14 -1.81 5.62 9.21
CA ASP A 14 -0.68 6.40 8.73
C ASP A 14 -0.09 7.28 9.84
N ALA A 15 1.17 7.67 9.70
CA ALA A 15 1.86 8.59 10.60
C ALA A 15 1.10 9.92 10.81
N GLY A 16 0.31 10.34 9.80
CA GLY A 16 -0.54 11.53 9.87
C GLY A 16 -1.56 11.48 11.00
N TYR A 17 -2.08 10.31 11.31
CA TYR A 17 -3.11 10.09 12.33
C TYR A 17 -2.56 9.89 13.74
N TYR A 18 -1.24 9.88 13.92
CA TYR A 18 -0.66 9.80 15.24
C TYR A 18 -0.79 11.15 15.97
N THR A 19 -1.71 11.21 16.92
CA THR A 19 -1.84 12.26 17.94
C THR A 19 -2.10 11.58 19.28
N GLU A 20 -1.77 12.26 20.38
CA GLU A 20 -2.01 11.71 21.72
C GLU A 20 -3.49 11.40 21.97
N ASP A 21 -4.38 12.27 21.51
CA ASP A 21 -5.83 12.07 21.64
C ASP A 21 -6.32 10.87 20.86
N ASN A 22 -5.91 10.72 19.58
CA ASN A 22 -6.29 9.56 18.77
C ASN A 22 -5.78 8.26 19.42
N ILE A 23 -4.56 8.24 19.94
CA ILE A 23 -3.99 7.06 20.60
C ILE A 23 -4.77 6.72 21.86
N ARG A 24 -5.11 7.72 22.66
CA ARG A 24 -5.95 7.55 23.87
C ARG A 24 -7.32 6.96 23.50
N GLU A 25 -8.00 7.54 22.52
CA GLU A 25 -9.30 7.07 22.06
C GLU A 25 -9.27 5.61 21.57
N LEU A 26 -8.21 5.20 20.87
CA LEU A 26 -8.04 3.82 20.44
C LEU A 26 -7.91 2.86 21.62
N PHE A 27 -7.14 3.21 22.64
CA PHE A 27 -7.01 2.40 23.85
C PHE A 27 -8.31 2.32 24.64
N GLU A 28 -8.98 3.44 24.88
CA GLU A 28 -10.27 3.53 25.59
C GLU A 28 -11.35 2.70 24.90
N ASN A 29 -11.35 2.72 23.57
CA ASN A 29 -12.28 1.92 22.78
C ASN A 29 -11.83 0.46 22.56
N LYS A 30 -10.72 0.04 23.17
CA LYS A 30 -10.15 -1.32 23.02
C LYS A 30 -9.86 -1.71 21.58
N ILE A 31 -9.50 -0.74 20.74
CA ILE A 31 -9.12 -0.95 19.35
C ILE A 31 -7.60 -1.15 19.31
N SER A 32 -7.17 -2.33 18.90
CA SER A 32 -5.74 -2.57 18.66
C SER A 32 -5.28 -1.81 17.43
N PHE A 33 -4.04 -1.32 17.45
CA PHE A 33 -3.55 -0.53 16.33
C PHE A 33 -2.07 -0.76 16.01
N ILE A 34 -1.71 -0.38 14.79
CA ILE A 34 -0.34 -0.17 14.33
C ILE A 34 -0.28 1.19 13.67
N THR A 35 0.72 1.99 13.99
CA THR A 35 0.97 3.28 13.33
C THR A 35 2.46 3.59 13.28
N ARG A 36 2.86 4.43 12.34
CA ARG A 36 4.23 4.94 12.25
C ARG A 36 4.36 6.24 13.00
N LEU A 37 5.47 6.44 13.73
CA LEU A 37 5.78 7.71 14.35
C LEU A 37 6.38 8.69 13.35
N LYS A 38 6.04 9.98 13.49
CA LYS A 38 6.71 11.08 12.79
C LYS A 38 8.07 11.34 13.43
N SER A 39 9.08 11.63 12.64
CA SER A 39 10.47 11.85 13.09
C SER A 39 10.66 13.12 13.93
N ASN A 40 9.70 14.05 13.88
CA ASN A 40 9.75 15.29 14.68
C ASN A 40 9.27 15.11 16.15
N LEU A 41 8.65 13.98 16.48
CA LEU A 41 8.15 13.70 17.83
C LEU A 41 9.30 13.46 18.82
N VAL A 42 9.12 13.90 20.07
CA VAL A 42 10.10 13.68 21.15
C VAL A 42 10.33 12.19 21.38
N VAL A 43 9.24 11.42 21.52
CA VAL A 43 9.31 9.95 21.70
C VAL A 43 10.07 9.25 20.56
N TYR A 44 9.96 9.73 19.31
CA TYR A 44 10.75 9.19 18.20
C TYR A 44 12.24 9.44 18.40
N LYS A 45 12.62 10.68 18.73
CA LYS A 45 14.02 11.08 18.91
C LYS A 45 14.69 10.34 20.08
N ASP A 46 13.96 10.15 21.17
CA ASP A 46 14.46 9.43 22.33
C ASP A 46 14.68 7.94 22.03
N LEU A 47 13.74 7.28 21.37
CA LEU A 47 13.87 5.89 20.93
C LEU A 47 15.03 5.70 19.94
N VAL A 48 15.23 6.63 19.01
CA VAL A 48 16.38 6.58 18.10
C VAL A 48 17.68 6.73 18.88
N ARG A 49 17.79 7.72 19.79
CA ARG A 49 18.99 7.95 20.59
C ARG A 49 19.38 6.73 21.42
N GLU A 50 18.39 6.07 22.04
CA GLU A 50 18.61 4.93 22.92
C GLU A 50 18.97 3.64 22.17
N HIS A 51 18.38 3.43 21.01
CA HIS A 51 18.42 2.11 20.38
C HIS A 51 19.20 2.03 19.06
N LEU A 52 19.51 3.17 18.42
CA LEU A 52 20.17 3.19 17.10
C LEU A 52 21.48 2.38 17.08
N GLY A 53 22.33 2.56 18.09
CA GLY A 53 23.63 1.87 18.18
C GLY A 53 23.55 0.35 18.37
N SER A 54 22.37 -0.18 18.73
CA SER A 54 22.15 -1.63 18.96
C SER A 54 21.23 -2.28 17.92
N LEU A 55 20.87 -1.55 16.85
CA LEU A 55 19.98 -2.09 15.81
C LEU A 55 20.65 -3.11 14.93
N GLU A 56 21.88 -2.86 14.49
CA GLU A 56 22.61 -3.69 13.53
C GLU A 56 23.14 -4.96 14.20
N SER A 57 22.22 -5.84 14.59
CA SER A 57 22.55 -7.16 15.17
C SER A 57 21.78 -8.27 14.44
N LYS A 58 22.30 -9.48 14.50
CA LYS A 58 21.71 -10.67 13.85
C LYS A 58 20.27 -10.93 14.33
N GLU A 59 19.99 -10.67 15.60
CA GLU A 59 18.68 -10.94 16.21
C GLU A 59 17.60 -9.96 15.71
N ASN A 60 18.01 -8.78 15.26
CA ASN A 60 17.11 -7.74 14.75
C ASN A 60 16.91 -7.83 13.24
N LEU A 61 17.64 -8.71 12.53
CA LEU A 61 17.58 -8.80 11.07
C LEU A 61 16.30 -9.49 10.62
N VAL A 62 15.52 -8.80 9.76
CA VAL A 62 14.28 -9.29 9.17
C VAL A 62 14.34 -9.12 7.67
N GLU A 63 13.94 -10.14 6.93
CA GLU A 63 13.73 -10.05 5.49
C GLU A 63 12.30 -9.63 5.19
N TYR A 64 12.14 -8.63 4.32
CA TYR A 64 10.85 -8.15 3.85
C TYR A 64 10.90 -7.74 2.38
N ASN A 65 10.13 -8.41 1.51
CA ASN A 65 10.07 -8.16 0.06
C ASN A 65 11.46 -8.15 -0.62
N GLY A 66 12.32 -9.11 -0.27
CA GLY A 66 13.66 -9.23 -0.81
C GLY A 66 14.66 -8.19 -0.29
N ARG A 67 14.30 -7.40 0.74
CA ARG A 67 15.15 -6.44 1.43
C ARG A 67 15.44 -6.87 2.85
N TYR A 68 16.57 -6.45 3.37
CA TYR A 68 16.96 -6.69 4.75
C TYR A 68 16.77 -5.41 5.57
N VAL A 69 16.05 -5.55 6.68
CA VAL A 69 15.71 -4.46 7.60
C VAL A 69 16.08 -4.92 9.01
N TYR A 70 16.77 -4.11 9.76
CA TYR A 70 16.89 -4.33 11.20
C TYR A 70 15.65 -3.82 11.90
N LEU A 71 15.09 -4.60 12.84
CA LEU A 71 13.85 -4.27 13.54
C LEU A 71 13.91 -4.75 14.98
N LYS A 72 14.08 -3.81 15.91
CA LYS A 72 14.14 -4.07 17.36
C LYS A 72 12.82 -3.70 18.01
N CYS A 73 12.21 -4.66 18.74
CA CYS A 73 11.00 -4.45 19.50
C CYS A 73 11.33 -4.06 20.94
N VAL A 74 10.80 -2.95 21.40
CA VAL A 74 10.96 -2.46 22.78
C VAL A 74 9.61 -2.12 23.38
N PRO A 75 9.37 -2.45 24.68
CA PRO A 75 8.17 -2.00 25.39
C PRO A 75 8.27 -0.49 25.65
N ILE A 76 7.16 0.20 25.47
CA ILE A 76 7.05 1.65 25.73
C ILE A 76 5.75 1.97 26.44
N LYS A 77 5.65 3.18 26.99
CA LYS A 77 4.38 3.78 27.40
C LYS A 77 3.99 4.86 26.39
N LEU A 78 2.76 4.82 25.92
CA LEU A 78 2.12 5.89 25.16
C LEU A 78 1.04 6.47 26.05
N ASN A 79 1.24 7.69 26.51
CA ASN A 79 0.52 8.23 27.67
C ASN A 79 0.66 7.24 28.85
N ASP A 80 -0.43 6.79 29.43
CA ASP A 80 -0.43 5.81 30.53
C ASP A 80 -0.60 4.35 30.07
N TYR A 81 -0.69 4.10 28.77
CA TYR A 81 -0.94 2.78 28.21
C TYR A 81 0.33 2.06 27.80
N SER A 82 0.40 0.77 28.12
CA SER A 82 1.50 -0.10 27.66
C SER A 82 1.38 -0.36 26.16
N ALA A 83 2.47 -0.19 25.43
CA ALA A 83 2.58 -0.38 23.99
C ALA A 83 3.96 -0.92 23.61
N TYR A 84 4.18 -1.17 22.33
CA TYR A 84 5.44 -1.66 21.79
C TYR A 84 5.90 -0.74 20.66
N ALA A 85 7.15 -0.30 20.74
CA ALA A 85 7.82 0.37 19.64
C ALA A 85 8.74 -0.62 18.91
N TYR A 86 8.74 -0.51 17.60
CA TYR A 86 9.63 -1.25 16.70
C TYR A 86 10.53 -0.22 16.03
N VAL A 87 11.75 -0.12 16.54
CA VAL A 87 12.78 0.75 15.99
C VAL A 87 13.41 0.00 14.83
N GLY A 88 13.30 0.56 13.63
CA GLY A 88 13.74 -0.08 12.40
C GLY A 88 14.79 0.73 11.64
N LEU A 89 15.69 0.03 10.96
CA LEU A 89 16.67 0.59 10.04
C LEU A 89 16.60 -0.14 8.70
N ASP A 90 16.16 0.56 7.67
CA ASP A 90 16.15 0.08 6.28
C ASP A 90 17.46 0.46 5.60
N ILE A 91 18.30 -0.53 5.30
CA ILE A 91 19.64 -0.35 4.76
C ILE A 91 19.60 0.28 3.36
N GLU A 92 18.71 -0.18 2.50
CA GLU A 92 18.58 0.36 1.13
C GLU A 92 18.09 1.80 1.15
N ARG A 93 17.12 2.08 2.00
CA ARG A 93 16.64 3.43 2.21
C ARG A 93 17.73 4.35 2.78
N LYS A 94 18.51 3.90 3.77
CA LYS A 94 19.67 4.63 4.31
C LYS A 94 20.64 4.99 3.21
N SER A 95 21.03 4.02 2.37
CA SER A 95 21.94 4.23 1.25
C SER A 95 21.40 5.26 0.25
N SER A 96 20.13 5.14 -0.13
CA SER A 96 19.48 6.06 -1.07
C SER A 96 19.36 7.49 -0.51
N GLU A 97 18.94 7.64 0.74
CA GLU A 97 18.82 8.94 1.42
C GLU A 97 20.19 9.59 1.62
N SER A 98 21.21 8.82 2.02
CA SER A 98 22.58 9.30 2.20
C SER A 98 23.19 9.82 0.90
N ARG A 99 22.98 9.11 -0.21
CA ARG A 99 23.42 9.58 -1.54
C ARG A 99 22.83 10.94 -1.87
N LYS A 100 21.51 11.12 -1.65
CA LYS A 100 20.83 12.40 -1.89
C LYS A 100 21.35 13.52 -0.99
N THR A 101 21.67 13.20 0.28
CA THR A 101 22.21 14.16 1.24
C THR A 101 23.61 14.59 0.85
N PHE A 102 24.49 13.68 0.47
CA PHE A 102 25.83 14.03 -0.04
C PHE A 102 25.76 14.88 -1.30
N GLN A 103 24.85 14.57 -2.22
CA GLN A 103 24.69 15.36 -3.44
C GLN A 103 24.24 16.79 -3.13
N ARG A 104 23.24 16.95 -2.24
CA ARG A 104 22.79 18.28 -1.76
C ARG A 104 23.87 19.06 -1.00
N ALA A 105 24.66 18.35 -0.17
CA ALA A 105 25.75 18.96 0.58
C ALA A 105 26.84 19.50 -0.35
N LYS A 106 27.18 18.77 -1.42
CA LYS A 106 28.10 19.23 -2.45
C LYS A 106 27.59 20.49 -3.15
N ASP A 107 26.31 20.51 -3.52
CA ASP A 107 25.68 21.63 -4.23
C ASP A 107 25.57 22.90 -3.36
N LYS A 108 25.32 22.73 -2.05
CA LYS A 108 25.06 23.84 -1.10
C LYS A 108 26.27 24.20 -0.22
N LYS A 109 27.44 23.58 -0.38
CA LYS A 109 28.61 23.78 0.49
C LYS A 109 28.28 23.68 1.98
N MET A 110 27.50 22.66 2.36
CA MET A 110 27.11 22.45 3.76
C MET A 110 28.30 22.02 4.62
N ASP A 111 28.25 22.33 5.93
CA ASP A 111 29.24 21.85 6.88
C ASP A 111 29.22 20.32 6.99
N THR A 112 30.42 19.74 6.98
CA THR A 112 30.61 18.28 6.98
C THR A 112 30.03 17.62 8.22
N SER A 113 30.12 18.25 9.38
CA SER A 113 29.58 17.69 10.64
C SER A 113 28.04 17.56 10.56
N GLN A 114 27.34 18.58 10.09
CA GLN A 114 25.88 18.54 9.93
C GLN A 114 25.42 17.49 8.93
N VAL A 115 26.21 17.23 7.90
CA VAL A 115 25.93 16.18 6.92
C VAL A 115 26.00 14.80 7.58
N PHE A 116 27.02 14.51 8.37
CA PHE A 116 27.18 13.22 9.07
C PHE A 116 26.10 13.01 10.13
N ASP A 117 25.72 14.01 10.89
CA ASP A 117 24.62 13.94 11.87
C ASP A 117 23.28 13.61 11.19
N THR A 118 23.04 14.21 10.02
CA THR A 118 21.86 13.90 9.22
C THR A 118 21.86 12.46 8.73
N ILE A 119 23.00 11.97 8.24
CA ILE A 119 23.15 10.62 7.70
C ILE A 119 22.97 9.55 8.78
N ALA A 120 23.41 9.81 10.01
CA ALA A 120 23.31 8.87 11.11
C ALA A 120 21.86 8.40 11.38
N SER A 121 20.87 9.27 11.17
CA SER A 121 19.43 8.97 11.38
C SER A 121 18.69 8.54 10.11
N GLN A 122 19.34 8.49 8.95
CA GLN A 122 18.71 8.11 7.70
C GLN A 122 18.37 6.63 7.65
N GLY A 123 17.30 6.30 6.93
CA GLY A 123 16.78 4.94 6.86
C GLY A 123 16.06 4.48 8.12
N VAL A 124 16.12 5.26 9.22
CA VAL A 124 15.46 4.91 10.47
C VAL A 124 13.96 5.18 10.37
N PHE A 125 13.19 4.29 10.96
CA PHE A 125 11.75 4.45 11.11
C PHE A 125 11.29 3.79 12.42
N ILE A 126 10.17 4.27 12.97
CA ILE A 126 9.58 3.67 14.16
C ILE A 126 8.12 3.38 13.89
N ILE A 127 7.72 2.14 14.14
CA ILE A 127 6.32 1.70 14.14
C ILE A 127 5.94 1.38 15.57
N VAL A 128 4.78 1.86 16.02
CA VAL A 128 4.23 1.53 17.32
C VAL A 128 2.98 0.68 17.21
N SER A 129 2.78 -0.21 18.17
CA SER A 129 1.61 -1.09 18.21
C SER A 129 1.11 -1.23 19.64
N SER A 130 -0.20 -1.28 19.82
CA SER A 130 -0.84 -1.59 21.09
C SER A 130 -0.63 -3.03 21.55
N ARG A 131 -0.17 -3.92 20.67
CA ARG A 131 0.12 -5.34 20.96
C ARG A 131 1.50 -5.72 20.48
N ARG A 132 2.12 -6.68 21.16
CA ARG A 132 3.37 -7.28 20.69
C ARG A 132 3.10 -8.11 19.44
N ILE A 133 3.84 -7.81 18.36
CA ILE A 133 3.77 -8.50 17.07
C ILE A 133 5.16 -9.07 16.77
N ALA A 134 5.24 -10.27 16.23
CA ALA A 134 6.53 -10.81 15.80
C ALA A 134 7.15 -9.92 14.72
N ALA A 135 8.44 -9.61 14.83
CA ALA A 135 9.13 -8.69 13.92
C ALA A 135 8.94 -9.04 12.44
N ALA A 136 9.02 -10.34 12.09
CA ALA A 136 8.80 -10.82 10.72
C ALA A 136 7.37 -10.57 10.18
N LYS A 137 6.37 -10.41 11.06
CA LYS A 137 4.98 -10.16 10.67
C LYS A 137 4.61 -8.69 10.68
N LEU A 138 5.38 -7.83 11.33
CA LEU A 138 5.05 -6.42 11.51
C LEU A 138 5.02 -5.66 10.18
N LEU A 139 6.10 -5.75 9.40
CA LEU A 139 6.23 -5.02 8.13
C LEU A 139 5.19 -5.48 7.10
N PRO A 140 5.01 -6.79 6.84
CA PRO A 140 3.91 -7.25 5.98
C PRO A 140 2.55 -6.71 6.42
N LEU A 141 2.25 -6.75 7.72
CA LEU A 141 0.99 -6.26 8.25
C LEU A 141 0.84 -4.74 8.12
N TYR A 142 1.86 -3.96 8.47
CA TYR A 142 1.81 -2.51 8.34
C TYR A 142 1.66 -2.06 6.88
N TYR A 143 2.36 -2.71 5.95
CA TYR A 143 2.32 -2.33 4.54
C TYR A 143 1.07 -2.84 3.78
N THR A 144 0.17 -3.63 4.42
CA THR A 144 -1.17 -3.85 3.83
C THR A 144 -1.92 -2.53 3.59
N ARG A 145 -1.57 -1.46 4.31
CA ARG A 145 -2.05 -0.09 4.08
C ARG A 145 -1.81 0.38 2.63
N GLN A 146 -0.70 -0.01 2.02
CA GLN A 146 -0.41 0.35 0.63
C GLN A 146 -1.44 -0.18 -0.38
N GLN A 147 -2.18 -1.23 -0.01
CA GLN A 147 -3.27 -1.73 -0.85
C GLN A 147 -4.39 -0.70 -1.00
N ILE A 148 -4.64 0.11 0.03
CA ILE A 148 -5.63 1.20 -0.03
C ILE A 148 -5.16 2.27 -1.02
N GLU A 149 -3.88 2.65 -0.97
CA GLU A 149 -3.29 3.60 -1.93
C GLU A 149 -3.40 3.08 -3.37
N GLN A 150 -3.10 1.79 -3.59
CA GLN A 150 -3.28 1.15 -4.89
C GLN A 150 -4.74 1.15 -5.37
N ILE A 151 -5.69 0.93 -4.46
CA ILE A 151 -7.13 0.98 -4.78
C ILE A 151 -7.52 2.39 -5.22
N PHE A 152 -7.07 3.43 -4.52
CA PHE A 152 -7.32 4.81 -4.94
C PHE A 152 -6.65 5.16 -6.27
N ASP A 153 -5.43 4.69 -6.51
CA ASP A 153 -4.74 4.89 -7.79
C ASP A 153 -5.49 4.20 -8.95
N ILE A 154 -5.99 2.99 -8.74
CA ILE A 154 -6.83 2.30 -9.72
C ILE A 154 -8.11 3.10 -9.97
N GLY A 155 -8.78 3.55 -8.93
CA GLY A 155 -10.00 4.36 -9.04
C GLY A 155 -9.78 5.64 -9.85
N LYS A 156 -8.68 6.36 -9.58
CA LYS A 156 -8.35 7.62 -10.26
C LYS A 156 -7.89 7.42 -11.71
N ASN A 157 -7.02 6.43 -11.93
CA ASN A 157 -6.30 6.32 -13.19
C ASN A 157 -6.99 5.40 -14.22
N TYR A 158 -7.85 4.47 -13.77
CA TYR A 158 -8.47 3.47 -14.62
C TYR A 158 -10.00 3.43 -14.56
N ALA A 159 -10.62 3.93 -13.49
CA ALA A 159 -12.06 3.89 -13.30
C ALA A 159 -12.72 5.28 -13.30
N ASP A 160 -12.02 6.30 -13.77
CA ASP A 160 -12.51 7.68 -13.93
C ASP A 160 -13.15 8.27 -12.66
N LEU A 161 -12.60 7.93 -11.47
CA LEU A 161 -13.08 8.50 -10.21
C LEU A 161 -12.99 10.03 -10.21
N LEU A 162 -11.98 10.59 -10.88
CA LEU A 162 -11.75 12.03 -10.99
C LEU A 162 -11.40 12.43 -12.45
N PRO A 163 -11.79 13.62 -12.92
CA PRO A 163 -12.63 14.62 -12.22
C PRO A 163 -14.10 14.22 -12.13
N LEU A 164 -14.75 14.57 -11.01
CA LEU A 164 -16.17 14.36 -10.84
C LEU A 164 -16.95 15.29 -11.80
N ARG A 165 -17.59 14.72 -12.82
CA ARG A 165 -18.40 15.45 -13.82
C ARG A 165 -19.90 15.25 -13.56
N VAL A 166 -20.30 15.24 -12.29
CA VAL A 166 -21.69 15.01 -11.85
C VAL A 166 -22.20 16.21 -11.10
N GLN A 167 -23.50 16.53 -11.24
CA GLN A 167 -24.10 17.75 -10.73
C GLN A 167 -25.10 17.49 -9.59
N THR A 168 -25.65 16.27 -9.49
CA THR A 168 -26.63 15.94 -8.45
C THR A 168 -26.07 14.88 -7.49
N GLU A 169 -26.65 14.81 -6.29
CA GLU A 169 -26.23 13.83 -5.28
C GLU A 169 -26.50 12.40 -5.73
N GLU A 170 -27.61 12.13 -6.40
CA GLU A 170 -27.96 10.80 -6.92
C GLU A 170 -26.96 10.34 -7.99
N THR A 171 -26.62 11.20 -8.95
CA THR A 171 -25.62 10.89 -9.97
C THR A 171 -24.22 10.74 -9.36
N PHE A 172 -23.90 11.50 -8.31
CA PHE A 172 -22.66 11.33 -7.56
C PHE A 172 -22.59 9.97 -6.86
N ARG A 173 -23.66 9.57 -6.17
CA ARG A 173 -23.73 8.24 -5.50
C ARG A 173 -23.65 7.10 -6.52
N GLY A 174 -24.37 7.23 -7.64
CA GLY A 174 -24.29 6.26 -8.74
C GLY A 174 -22.90 6.15 -9.33
N HIS A 175 -22.24 7.27 -9.58
CA HIS A 175 -20.85 7.31 -10.07
C HIS A 175 -19.88 6.66 -9.09
N LEU A 176 -19.97 6.98 -7.81
CA LEU A 176 -19.14 6.34 -6.78
C LEU A 176 -19.34 4.84 -6.71
N LEU A 177 -20.59 4.35 -6.78
CA LEU A 177 -20.88 2.92 -6.76
C LEU A 177 -20.28 2.21 -7.99
N LEU A 178 -20.48 2.75 -9.19
CA LEU A 178 -19.90 2.18 -10.41
C LEU A 178 -18.38 2.17 -10.38
N THR A 179 -17.77 3.28 -9.94
CA THR A 179 -16.32 3.38 -9.79
C THR A 179 -15.79 2.39 -8.75
N PHE A 180 -16.49 2.20 -7.64
CA PHE A 180 -16.13 1.22 -6.63
C PHE A 180 -16.15 -0.21 -7.22
N ILE A 181 -17.22 -0.59 -7.91
CA ILE A 181 -17.33 -1.90 -8.57
C ILE A 181 -16.20 -2.09 -9.58
N ALA A 182 -15.96 -1.10 -10.45
CA ALA A 182 -14.89 -1.13 -11.43
C ALA A 182 -13.51 -1.28 -10.77
N THR A 183 -13.27 -0.55 -9.66
CA THR A 183 -12.00 -0.62 -8.91
C THR A 183 -11.78 -2.01 -8.31
N VAL A 184 -12.82 -2.64 -7.76
CA VAL A 184 -12.74 -4.02 -7.22
C VAL A 184 -12.38 -5.00 -8.34
N VAL A 185 -13.05 -4.92 -9.48
CA VAL A 185 -12.77 -5.79 -10.65
C VAL A 185 -11.34 -5.58 -11.16
N LEU A 186 -10.91 -4.32 -11.32
CA LEU A 186 -9.57 -3.98 -11.78
C LEU A 186 -8.48 -4.45 -10.79
N LYS A 187 -8.73 -4.34 -9.48
CA LYS A 187 -7.81 -4.84 -8.46
C LYS A 187 -7.66 -6.35 -8.53
N HIS A 188 -8.75 -7.09 -8.65
CA HIS A 188 -8.71 -8.55 -8.84
C HIS A 188 -7.96 -8.94 -10.11
N LEU A 189 -8.21 -8.22 -11.21
CA LEU A 189 -7.49 -8.42 -12.45
C LEU A 189 -6.00 -8.17 -12.30
N GLN A 190 -5.62 -7.07 -11.66
CA GLN A 190 -4.22 -6.73 -11.40
C GLN A 190 -3.52 -7.79 -10.56
N ASP A 191 -4.16 -8.28 -9.49
CA ASP A 191 -3.60 -9.32 -8.63
C ASP A 191 -3.44 -10.66 -9.39
N ALA A 192 -4.37 -11.02 -10.25
CA ALA A 192 -4.27 -12.20 -11.11
C ALA A 192 -3.13 -12.08 -12.14
N LEU A 193 -2.74 -10.87 -12.52
CA LEU A 193 -1.70 -10.60 -13.50
C LEU A 193 -0.29 -10.44 -12.91
N LEU A 194 -0.12 -10.36 -11.59
CA LEU A 194 1.15 -10.04 -10.90
C LEU A 194 2.36 -10.90 -11.36
N LYS A 195 2.13 -12.14 -11.77
CA LYS A 195 3.19 -13.07 -12.21
C LYS A 195 3.19 -13.31 -13.72
N THR A 196 2.56 -12.44 -14.47
CA THR A 196 2.42 -12.56 -15.93
C THR A 196 3.08 -11.37 -16.63
N ALA A 197 3.25 -11.49 -17.96
CA ALA A 197 3.72 -10.39 -18.81
C ALA A 197 2.61 -9.37 -19.16
N PHE A 198 1.38 -9.58 -18.68
CA PHE A 198 0.23 -8.71 -18.95
C PHE A 198 0.00 -7.72 -17.82
N ASN A 199 -0.53 -6.56 -18.17
CA ASN A 199 -1.13 -5.61 -17.24
C ASN A 199 -2.61 -5.38 -17.61
N PRO A 200 -3.46 -4.79 -16.76
CA PRO A 200 -4.88 -4.61 -17.04
C PRO A 200 -5.16 -3.91 -18.37
N ILE A 201 -4.41 -2.84 -18.68
CA ILE A 201 -4.59 -2.12 -19.97
C ILE A 201 -4.30 -3.02 -21.15
N SER A 202 -3.20 -3.77 -21.09
CA SER A 202 -2.84 -4.68 -22.20
C SER A 202 -3.86 -5.80 -22.39
N VAL A 203 -4.48 -6.28 -21.31
CA VAL A 203 -5.57 -7.26 -21.38
C VAL A 203 -6.75 -6.67 -22.15
N PHE A 204 -7.26 -5.50 -21.73
CA PHE A 204 -8.40 -4.86 -22.41
C PHE A 204 -8.11 -4.50 -23.85
N LEU A 205 -6.93 -3.96 -24.18
CA LEU A 205 -6.55 -3.62 -25.53
C LEU A 205 -6.48 -4.86 -26.45
N ASN A 206 -5.92 -5.98 -25.96
CA ASN A 206 -5.86 -7.20 -26.74
C ASN A 206 -7.25 -7.84 -26.95
N LEU A 207 -8.12 -7.81 -25.93
CA LEU A 207 -9.49 -8.31 -26.03
C LEU A 207 -10.37 -7.41 -26.91
N ARG A 208 -10.23 -6.08 -26.83
CA ARG A 208 -10.98 -5.13 -27.66
C ARG A 208 -10.76 -5.32 -29.15
N ASN A 209 -9.58 -5.78 -29.57
CA ASN A 209 -9.23 -5.98 -30.97
C ASN A 209 -9.83 -7.26 -31.56
N GLN A 210 -10.63 -8.00 -30.80
CA GLN A 210 -11.29 -9.20 -31.26
C GLN A 210 -12.36 -8.87 -32.29
N LYS A 211 -12.24 -9.49 -33.49
CA LYS A 211 -13.19 -9.32 -34.60
C LYS A 211 -14.32 -10.34 -34.51
N CYS A 212 -15.49 -9.96 -34.97
CA CYS A 212 -16.65 -10.84 -35.11
C CYS A 212 -17.46 -10.50 -36.36
N LYS A 213 -18.26 -11.45 -36.82
CA LYS A 213 -19.31 -11.24 -37.82
C LYS A 213 -20.65 -11.30 -37.12
N VAL A 214 -21.48 -10.29 -37.36
CA VAL A 214 -22.83 -10.19 -36.76
C VAL A 214 -23.84 -10.65 -37.79
N PHE A 215 -24.66 -11.62 -37.42
CA PHE A 215 -25.82 -12.13 -38.16
C PHE A 215 -27.11 -11.78 -37.39
N ALA A 216 -28.25 -11.93 -38.03
CA ALA A 216 -29.53 -11.60 -37.40
C ALA A 216 -29.79 -12.44 -36.12
N ASP A 217 -29.36 -13.70 -36.11
CA ASP A 217 -29.63 -14.68 -35.06
C ASP A 217 -28.40 -14.97 -34.15
N LYS A 218 -27.21 -14.59 -34.56
CA LYS A 218 -25.97 -14.94 -33.87
C LYS A 218 -24.82 -14.02 -34.23
N ILE A 219 -23.82 -14.03 -33.34
CA ILE A 219 -22.51 -13.40 -33.56
C ILE A 219 -21.46 -14.49 -33.62
N VAL A 220 -20.71 -14.55 -34.71
CA VAL A 220 -19.61 -15.51 -34.92
C VAL A 220 -18.29 -14.77 -34.71
N THR A 221 -17.50 -15.19 -33.77
CA THR A 221 -16.21 -14.60 -33.47
C THR A 221 -15.12 -15.16 -34.37
N HIS A 222 -14.17 -14.34 -34.79
CA HIS A 222 -12.96 -14.80 -35.48
C HIS A 222 -12.00 -15.45 -34.48
N GLU A 223 -11.11 -16.32 -34.96
CA GLU A 223 -10.05 -16.88 -34.11
C GLU A 223 -9.28 -15.78 -33.42
N PRO A 224 -8.97 -15.95 -32.12
CA PRO A 224 -8.25 -14.97 -31.34
C PRO A 224 -6.80 -14.87 -31.81
N PHE A 225 -6.26 -13.66 -31.81
CA PHE A 225 -4.83 -13.47 -31.93
C PHE A 225 -4.11 -14.17 -30.77
N LYS A 226 -2.84 -14.54 -31.00
CA LYS A 226 -2.02 -15.25 -29.99
C LYS A 226 -2.14 -14.66 -28.61
N LYS A 227 -1.95 -13.33 -28.45
CA LYS A 227 -2.03 -12.65 -27.14
C LYS A 227 -3.43 -12.73 -26.53
N ALA A 228 -4.50 -12.59 -27.31
CA ALA A 228 -5.87 -12.75 -26.82
C ALA A 228 -6.12 -14.20 -26.38
N ASN A 229 -5.66 -15.18 -27.15
CA ASN A 229 -5.76 -16.59 -26.81
C ASN A 229 -4.98 -16.92 -25.49
N ASP A 230 -3.79 -16.33 -25.30
CA ASP A 230 -3.02 -16.49 -24.09
C ASP A 230 -3.75 -15.92 -22.86
N ILE A 231 -4.46 -14.78 -23.02
CA ILE A 231 -5.32 -14.21 -21.97
C ILE A 231 -6.48 -15.14 -21.65
N TYR A 232 -7.18 -15.69 -22.65
CA TYR A 232 -8.26 -16.65 -22.42
C TYR A 232 -7.78 -17.89 -21.66
N LYS A 233 -6.61 -18.42 -22.04
CA LYS A 233 -5.99 -19.56 -21.35
C LYS A 233 -5.59 -19.21 -19.91
N LEU A 234 -5.03 -18.03 -19.68
CA LEU A 234 -4.64 -17.55 -18.36
C LEU A 234 -5.80 -17.53 -17.37
N PHE A 235 -6.96 -17.04 -17.83
CA PHE A 235 -8.17 -16.99 -17.01
C PHE A 235 -9.01 -18.27 -17.08
N LYS A 236 -8.54 -19.30 -17.79
CA LYS A 236 -9.28 -20.56 -18.02
C LYS A 236 -10.68 -20.35 -18.61
N ILE A 237 -10.84 -19.31 -19.42
CA ILE A 237 -12.08 -18.98 -20.10
C ILE A 237 -12.07 -19.66 -21.47
N LYS A 238 -13.14 -20.40 -21.77
CA LYS A 238 -13.31 -20.99 -23.10
C LYS A 238 -13.66 -19.90 -24.09
N TRP A 239 -12.96 -19.88 -25.20
CA TRP A 239 -13.20 -18.96 -26.29
C TRP A 239 -14.63 -19.12 -26.83
N PRO A 240 -15.45 -18.06 -26.92
CA PRO A 240 -16.78 -18.12 -27.44
C PRO A 240 -16.73 -18.10 -28.98
N VAL A 241 -17.01 -19.22 -29.65
CA VAL A 241 -17.04 -19.31 -31.11
C VAL A 241 -18.31 -18.67 -31.67
N VAL A 242 -19.43 -18.92 -31.04
CA VAL A 242 -20.76 -18.40 -31.40
C VAL A 242 -21.43 -17.84 -30.15
N ILE A 243 -21.97 -16.65 -30.26
CA ILE A 243 -22.78 -16.00 -29.24
C ILE A 243 -24.17 -15.79 -29.80
N PRO A 244 -25.24 -16.34 -29.19
CA PRO A 244 -26.60 -16.10 -29.66
C PRO A 244 -26.95 -14.62 -29.53
N SER A 245 -27.51 -14.02 -30.60
CA SER A 245 -28.08 -12.68 -30.54
C SER A 245 -29.42 -12.78 -29.83
N LYS A 246 -29.56 -12.18 -28.64
CA LYS A 246 -30.87 -11.98 -28.03
C LYS A 246 -31.52 -10.80 -28.77
N GLN A 247 -32.60 -11.08 -29.46
CA GLN A 247 -33.56 -10.06 -29.90
C GLN A 247 -34.16 -9.35 -28.68
#